data_0bc3d8f45bce30892a7a19958f95d78f
#
_entry.id   0bc3d8f45bce30892a7a19958f95d78f
#
_cell.length_a   1.000
_cell.length_b   1.000
_cell.length_c   1.000
_cell.angle_alpha   90.00
_cell.angle_beta   90.00
_cell.angle_gamma   90.00
#
_symmetry.space_group_name_H-M   'P 1'
#
loop_
_entity.id
_entity.type
_entity.pdbx_description
1 polymer ?
#
loop_
_entity_poly.entity_id
_entity_poly.type
_entity_poly.pdbx_seq_one_letter_code
_entity_poly.pdbx_strand_id
1 'polypeptide(L)'
;MGRVGQSNGSFRISVRVPRDMVRVPAAGTGADLLFTATDARNGGDATIVVSVTVLPFALPPEVTAGEALAAMLRARDRGDRAVVEEFQTSAGHPAIGIRRIRPGAPGAPGENGRLTVNTGQAQVLVVYREAGALGVVSGACRHPRDLNATAALVAGLVARMTVTAAASGIAAAAPAWIDG
;
A
#
# COMPACT_ATOMS: atom_id res chain seq x y z
N MET A 1 -6.24 -7.55 18.78
CA MET A 1 -5.18 -7.03 17.90
C MET A 1 -4.10 -8.09 17.78
N GLY A 2 -3.76 -8.51 16.58
CA GLY A 2 -2.65 -9.42 16.27
C GLY A 2 -1.46 -8.64 15.70
N ARG A 3 -0.25 -9.14 15.91
CA ARG A 3 0.96 -8.64 15.24
C ARG A 3 1.31 -9.61 14.12
N VAL A 4 1.46 -9.10 12.90
CA VAL A 4 1.87 -9.87 11.73
C VAL A 4 3.25 -9.36 11.30
N GLY A 5 4.20 -10.29 11.16
CA GLY A 5 5.52 -10.02 10.63
C GLY A 5 5.72 -10.73 9.30
N GLN A 6 6.44 -10.10 8.38
CA GLN A 6 6.83 -10.65 7.08
C GLN A 6 8.22 -10.14 6.72
N SER A 7 8.99 -10.96 6.01
CA SER A 7 10.22 -10.54 5.36
C SER A 7 10.10 -10.80 3.87
N ASN A 8 10.50 -9.83 3.04
CA ASN A 8 10.58 -9.98 1.58
C ASN A 8 12.03 -10.06 1.06
N GLY A 9 12.96 -10.46 1.92
CA GLY A 9 14.39 -10.54 1.60
C GLY A 9 15.15 -9.24 1.88
N SER A 10 14.62 -8.09 1.48
CA SER A 10 15.25 -6.78 1.67
C SER A 10 14.79 -6.08 2.94
N PHE A 11 13.56 -6.34 3.38
CA PHE A 11 12.92 -5.64 4.49
C PHE A 11 12.22 -6.59 5.45
N ARG A 12 12.18 -6.18 6.72
CA ARG A 12 11.27 -6.74 7.73
C ARG A 12 10.10 -5.80 7.90
N ILE A 13 8.91 -6.30 7.64
CA ILE A 13 7.65 -5.58 7.73
C ILE A 13 6.92 -6.09 8.96
N SER A 14 6.50 -5.21 9.86
CA SER A 14 5.68 -5.57 11.01
C SER A 14 4.46 -4.67 11.07
N VAL A 15 3.29 -5.27 11.17
CA VAL A 15 2.01 -4.56 11.20
C VAL A 15 1.16 -5.05 12.38
N ARG A 16 0.58 -4.11 13.13
CA ARG A 16 -0.48 -4.44 14.11
C ARG A 16 -1.82 -4.39 13.41
N VAL A 17 -2.44 -5.54 13.26
CA VAL A 17 -3.67 -5.71 12.48
C VAL A 17 -4.90 -5.53 13.39
N PRO A 18 -5.92 -4.73 13.00
CA PRO A 18 -7.22 -4.67 13.65
C PRO A 18 -7.88 -6.05 13.75
N ARG A 19 -8.83 -6.22 14.70
CA ARG A 19 -9.51 -7.51 14.92
C ARG A 19 -10.44 -7.91 13.79
N ASP A 20 -10.95 -6.95 13.08
CA ASP A 20 -11.89 -7.06 11.95
C ASP A 20 -11.19 -7.35 10.61
N MET A 21 -9.86 -7.44 10.63
CA MET A 21 -9.08 -7.79 9.45
C MET A 21 -8.47 -9.17 9.58
N VAL A 22 -8.58 -9.95 8.52
CA VAL A 22 -8.01 -11.31 8.41
C VAL A 22 -6.90 -11.31 7.38
N ARG A 23 -5.75 -11.86 7.74
CA ARG A 23 -4.66 -12.10 6.80
C ARG A 23 -5.04 -13.22 5.83
N VAL A 24 -4.82 -12.99 4.54
CA VAL A 24 -4.99 -13.99 3.50
C VAL A 24 -3.68 -14.24 2.76
N PRO A 25 -3.53 -15.38 2.06
CA PRO A 25 -2.33 -15.64 1.25
C PRO A 25 -2.12 -14.54 0.20
N ALA A 26 -0.88 -14.04 0.10
CA ALA A 26 -0.49 -13.01 -0.86
C ALA A 26 0.19 -13.59 -2.11
N ALA A 27 0.35 -14.90 -2.21
CA ALA A 27 1.04 -15.56 -3.32
C ALA A 27 0.42 -15.17 -4.68
N GLY A 28 1.27 -14.80 -5.62
CA GLY A 28 0.84 -14.39 -6.98
C GLY A 28 0.25 -12.98 -7.09
N THR A 29 0.12 -12.22 -5.99
CA THR A 29 -0.45 -10.86 -6.02
C THR A 29 0.57 -9.75 -6.17
N GLY A 30 1.85 -10.05 -5.95
CA GLY A 30 2.93 -9.05 -5.87
C GLY A 30 2.94 -8.24 -4.58
N ALA A 31 2.07 -8.55 -3.61
CA ALA A 31 2.05 -7.92 -2.30
C ALA A 31 2.88 -8.72 -1.28
N ASP A 32 3.50 -8.04 -0.32
CA ASP A 32 4.16 -8.67 0.82
C ASP A 32 3.16 -9.20 1.84
N LEU A 33 2.08 -8.45 2.06
CA LEU A 33 0.98 -8.81 2.95
C LEU A 33 -0.36 -8.49 2.29
N LEU A 34 -1.34 -9.36 2.50
CA LEU A 34 -2.70 -9.18 2.04
C LEU A 34 -3.69 -9.42 3.18
N PHE A 35 -4.68 -8.56 3.28
CA PHE A 35 -5.72 -8.63 4.30
C PHE A 35 -7.10 -8.44 3.65
N THR A 36 -8.10 -9.05 4.26
CA THR A 36 -9.50 -8.77 3.99
C THR A 36 -10.15 -8.22 5.25
N ALA A 37 -10.98 -7.20 5.09
CA ALA A 37 -11.86 -6.71 6.15
C ALA A 37 -13.30 -7.04 5.78
N THR A 38 -14.04 -7.55 6.75
CA THR A 38 -15.48 -7.74 6.62
C THR A 38 -16.18 -6.53 7.21
N ASP A 39 -17.02 -5.88 6.42
CA ASP A 39 -17.93 -4.88 6.97
C ASP A 39 -19.14 -5.60 7.58
N ALA A 40 -19.17 -5.65 8.91
CA ALA A 40 -20.28 -6.24 9.66
C ALA A 40 -21.65 -5.57 9.34
N ARG A 41 -21.63 -4.35 8.78
CA ARG A 41 -22.83 -3.61 8.38
C ARG A 41 -23.45 -4.14 7.09
N ASN A 42 -22.70 -4.89 6.29
CA ASN A 42 -23.14 -5.40 4.97
C ASN A 42 -23.31 -6.93 4.93
N GLY A 43 -23.64 -7.57 6.05
CA GLY A 43 -23.99 -9.00 6.08
C GLY A 43 -22.82 -9.97 6.01
N GLY A 44 -21.58 -9.49 6.23
CA GLY A 44 -20.41 -10.38 6.39
C GLY A 44 -19.62 -10.70 5.12
N ASP A 45 -20.01 -10.18 3.95
CA ASP A 45 -19.23 -10.32 2.73
C ASP A 45 -17.95 -9.46 2.83
N ALA A 46 -16.79 -10.03 2.49
CA ALA A 46 -15.54 -9.30 2.44
C ALA A 46 -15.63 -8.19 1.39
N THR A 47 -15.76 -6.95 1.84
CA THR A 47 -15.97 -5.79 0.97
C THR A 47 -14.71 -5.00 0.71
N ILE A 48 -13.70 -5.15 1.56
CA ILE A 48 -12.44 -4.39 1.48
C ILE A 48 -11.27 -5.38 1.46
N VAL A 49 -10.40 -5.19 0.46
CA VAL A 49 -9.11 -5.90 0.36
C VAL A 49 -8.00 -4.89 0.55
N VAL A 50 -7.06 -5.16 1.44
CA VAL A 50 -5.92 -4.30 1.70
C VAL A 50 -4.62 -5.04 1.44
N SER A 51 -3.78 -4.48 0.58
CA SER A 51 -2.43 -4.98 0.27
C SER A 51 -1.36 -4.05 0.84
N VAL A 52 -0.26 -4.66 1.28
CA VAL A 52 0.96 -3.95 1.70
C VAL A 52 2.09 -4.44 0.82
N THR A 53 2.83 -3.52 0.23
CA THR A 53 4.03 -3.79 -0.56
C THR A 53 5.13 -2.85 -0.10
N VAL A 54 6.33 -3.37 0.09
CA VAL A 54 7.51 -2.58 0.46
C VAL A 54 8.59 -2.77 -0.58
N LEU A 55 9.00 -1.66 -1.18
CA LEU A 55 9.95 -1.63 -2.29
C LEU A 55 11.23 -0.91 -1.87
N PRO A 56 12.40 -1.30 -2.42
CA PRO A 56 13.62 -0.50 -2.30
C PRO A 56 13.37 0.90 -2.88
N PHE A 57 13.79 1.91 -2.13
CA PHE A 57 13.61 3.30 -2.53
C PHE A 57 14.78 4.14 -2.04
N ALA A 58 15.77 4.31 -2.91
CA ALA A 58 16.89 5.20 -2.65
C ALA A 58 16.46 6.65 -2.95
N LEU A 59 16.46 7.48 -1.91
CA LEU A 59 16.17 8.90 -2.04
C LEU A 59 17.50 9.68 -2.06
N PRO A 60 17.82 10.44 -3.13
CA PRO A 60 18.97 11.32 -3.15
C PRO A 60 18.93 12.30 -1.97
N PRO A 61 20.07 12.64 -1.37
CA PRO A 61 20.10 13.48 -0.17
C PRO A 61 19.51 14.87 -0.38
N GLU A 62 19.58 15.39 -1.60
CA GLU A 62 19.06 16.69 -2.02
C GLU A 62 17.55 16.71 -2.29
N VAL A 63 16.92 15.52 -2.40
CA VAL A 63 15.48 15.40 -2.69
C VAL A 63 14.72 15.13 -1.41
N THR A 64 13.70 15.92 -1.14
CA THR A 64 12.79 15.65 -0.03
C THR A 64 11.86 14.50 -0.35
N ALA A 65 11.42 13.77 0.66
CA ALA A 65 10.48 12.67 0.47
C ALA A 65 9.14 13.18 -0.11
N GLY A 66 8.70 14.38 0.26
CA GLY A 66 7.50 15.01 -0.30
C GLY A 66 7.63 15.27 -1.80
N GLU A 67 8.75 15.84 -2.24
CA GLU A 67 9.01 16.08 -3.68
C GLU A 67 9.04 14.77 -4.48
N ALA A 68 9.71 13.74 -3.95
CA ALA A 68 9.75 12.43 -4.60
C ALA A 68 8.35 11.81 -4.73
N LEU A 69 7.57 11.83 -3.66
CA LEU A 69 6.20 11.31 -3.66
C LEU A 69 5.30 12.11 -4.61
N ALA A 70 5.40 13.45 -4.61
CA ALA A 70 4.65 14.32 -5.52
C ALA A 70 5.04 14.06 -6.98
N ALA A 71 6.32 13.81 -7.28
CA ALA A 71 6.77 13.45 -8.63
C ALA A 71 6.20 12.09 -9.07
N MET A 72 6.20 11.08 -8.19
CA MET A 72 5.59 9.78 -8.47
C MET A 72 4.10 9.88 -8.76
N LEU A 73 3.38 10.75 -8.06
CA LEU A 73 1.95 10.99 -8.31
C LEU A 73 1.72 11.64 -9.67
N ARG A 74 2.45 12.70 -10.00
CA ARG A 74 2.33 13.37 -11.31
C ARG A 74 2.58 12.44 -12.48
N ALA A 75 3.48 11.48 -12.33
CA ALA A 75 3.76 10.47 -13.35
C ALA A 75 2.61 9.46 -13.51
N ARG A 76 1.81 9.24 -12.47
CA ARG A 76 0.75 8.22 -12.42
C ARG A 76 -0.64 8.74 -12.78
N ASP A 77 -0.92 10.01 -12.53
CA ASP A 77 -2.26 10.63 -12.64
C ASP A 77 -2.48 11.31 -14.01
N ARG A 78 -2.57 10.52 -15.05
CA ARG A 78 -3.09 11.02 -16.34
C ARG A 78 -4.57 10.65 -16.46
N GLY A 79 -5.43 11.39 -15.75
CA GLY A 79 -6.86 11.40 -16.01
C GLY A 79 -7.83 10.92 -14.94
N ASP A 80 -7.38 10.41 -13.80
CA ASP A 80 -8.28 10.01 -12.71
C ASP A 80 -8.55 11.17 -11.73
N ARG A 81 -9.81 11.38 -11.36
CA ARG A 81 -10.16 12.30 -10.27
C ARG A 81 -9.72 11.68 -8.94
N ALA A 82 -8.53 12.04 -8.50
CA ALA A 82 -8.00 11.61 -7.22
C ALA A 82 -7.99 12.78 -6.23
N VAL A 83 -8.35 12.50 -4.98
CA VAL A 83 -8.09 13.40 -3.85
C VAL A 83 -6.75 12.98 -3.27
N VAL A 84 -5.82 13.93 -3.18
CA VAL A 84 -4.46 13.70 -2.69
C VAL A 84 -4.26 14.52 -1.42
N GLU A 85 -3.74 13.90 -0.37
CA GLU A 85 -3.45 14.52 0.92
C GLU A 85 -2.03 14.19 1.33
N GLU A 86 -1.21 15.22 1.62
CA GLU A 86 0.13 15.03 2.20
C GLU A 86 0.02 15.06 3.71
N PHE A 87 0.72 14.15 4.39
CA PHE A 87 0.76 14.10 5.85
C PHE A 87 2.04 13.42 6.35
N GLN A 88 2.22 13.40 7.65
CA GLN A 88 3.23 12.58 8.30
C GLN A 88 2.55 11.47 9.10
N THR A 89 3.14 10.29 9.11
CA THR A 89 2.71 9.21 10.00
C THR A 89 2.98 9.59 11.46
N SER A 90 2.38 8.88 12.40
CA SER A 90 2.65 9.07 13.85
C SER A 90 4.12 8.87 14.22
N ALA A 91 4.89 8.17 13.40
CA ALA A 91 6.33 7.98 13.55
C ALA A 91 7.17 9.03 12.81
N GLY A 92 6.54 10.08 12.24
CA GLY A 92 7.23 11.17 11.54
C GLY A 92 7.63 10.86 10.09
N HIS A 93 7.23 9.71 9.53
CA HIS A 93 7.54 9.39 8.14
C HIS A 93 6.65 10.19 7.19
N PRO A 94 7.22 10.85 6.15
CA PRO A 94 6.46 11.53 5.11
C PRO A 94 5.57 10.55 4.35
N ALA A 95 4.32 10.93 4.11
CA ALA A 95 3.35 10.10 3.46
C ALA A 95 2.40 10.90 2.57
N ILE A 96 1.87 10.25 1.54
CA ILE A 96 0.82 10.77 0.68
C ILE A 96 -0.34 9.78 0.65
N GLY A 97 -1.52 10.27 0.97
CA GLY A 97 -2.78 9.56 0.83
C GLY A 97 -3.45 9.89 -0.49
N ILE A 98 -3.98 8.89 -1.17
CA ILE A 98 -4.68 9.01 -2.44
C ILE A 98 -6.02 8.30 -2.30
N ARG A 99 -7.11 8.99 -2.62
CA ARG A 99 -8.45 8.41 -2.69
C ARG A 99 -9.00 8.62 -4.09
N ARG A 100 -9.50 7.57 -4.72
CA ARG A 100 -10.07 7.65 -6.07
C ARG A 100 -11.22 6.66 -6.26
N ILE A 101 -12.13 7.03 -7.15
CA ILE A 101 -13.16 6.13 -7.67
C ILE A 101 -12.72 5.75 -9.07
N ARG A 102 -12.52 4.46 -9.30
CA ARG A 102 -12.23 3.94 -10.64
C ARG A 102 -13.53 3.47 -11.27
N PRO A 103 -13.80 3.87 -12.52
CA PRO A 103 -14.85 3.21 -13.29
C PRO A 103 -14.51 1.73 -13.38
N GLY A 104 -15.49 0.88 -13.12
CA GLY A 104 -15.33 -0.55 -13.31
C GLY A 104 -14.90 -0.82 -14.75
N ALA A 105 -14.03 -1.79 -14.98
CA ALA A 105 -13.77 -2.26 -16.32
C ALA A 105 -15.13 -2.63 -16.97
N PRO A 106 -15.38 -2.25 -18.24
CA PRO A 106 -16.55 -2.71 -18.95
C PRO A 106 -16.51 -4.25 -18.90
N GLY A 107 -17.40 -4.84 -18.09
CA GLY A 107 -17.56 -6.28 -18.06
C GLY A 107 -17.85 -6.71 -19.49
N ALA A 108 -17.22 -7.81 -19.96
CA ALA A 108 -17.67 -8.46 -21.16
C ALA A 108 -19.21 -8.59 -21.06
N PRO A 109 -19.96 -8.34 -22.13
CA PRO A 109 -21.41 -8.38 -22.11
C PRO A 109 -21.85 -9.79 -21.69
N GLY A 110 -21.96 -9.99 -20.38
CA GLY A 110 -22.59 -11.15 -19.79
C GLY A 110 -24.09 -10.93 -19.90
N GLU A 111 -24.82 -11.98 -20.18
CA GLU A 111 -26.22 -12.09 -20.51
C GLU A 111 -27.24 -11.31 -19.66
N ASN A 112 -26.83 -10.46 -18.73
CA ASN A 112 -27.72 -9.73 -17.81
C ASN A 112 -27.41 -8.22 -17.68
N GLY A 113 -26.89 -7.53 -18.70
CA GLY A 113 -26.83 -6.06 -18.73
C GLY A 113 -26.27 -5.42 -17.45
N ARG A 114 -25.30 -6.05 -16.79
CA ARG A 114 -24.76 -5.57 -15.51
C ARG A 114 -23.96 -4.29 -15.73
N LEU A 115 -24.50 -3.22 -15.20
CA LEU A 115 -23.86 -1.93 -15.01
C LEU A 115 -22.42 -2.12 -14.48
N THR A 116 -21.48 -1.43 -15.11
CA THR A 116 -20.10 -1.29 -14.62
C THR A 116 -20.12 -0.77 -13.19
N VAL A 117 -19.72 -1.59 -12.22
CA VAL A 117 -19.69 -1.18 -10.82
C VAL A 117 -18.41 -0.40 -10.59
N ASN A 118 -18.54 0.90 -10.34
CA ASN A 118 -17.40 1.71 -9.90
C ASN A 118 -16.82 1.14 -8.61
N THR A 119 -15.50 1.05 -8.53
CA THR A 119 -14.76 0.60 -7.35
C THR A 119 -14.07 1.77 -6.67
N GLY A 120 -14.05 1.77 -5.33
CA GLY A 120 -13.27 2.73 -4.55
C GLY A 120 -11.87 2.19 -4.29
N GLN A 121 -10.87 3.06 -4.38
CA GLN A 121 -9.50 2.75 -4.00
C GLN A 121 -8.92 3.84 -3.12
N ALA A 122 -8.37 3.44 -1.98
CA ALA A 122 -7.54 4.27 -1.11
C ALA A 122 -6.12 3.73 -1.10
N GLN A 123 -5.13 4.60 -1.20
CA GLN A 123 -3.73 4.21 -1.19
C GLN A 123 -2.95 5.20 -0.32
N VAL A 124 -1.97 4.70 0.42
CA VAL A 124 -0.98 5.52 1.12
C VAL A 124 0.41 5.06 0.71
N LEU A 125 1.23 6.03 0.29
CA LEU A 125 2.64 5.85 0.05
C LEU A 125 3.40 6.47 1.22
N VAL A 126 4.35 5.74 1.78
CA VAL A 126 5.15 6.17 2.94
C VAL A 126 6.63 5.98 2.65
N VAL A 127 7.44 7.00 2.88
CA VAL A 127 8.89 6.88 2.74
C VAL A 127 9.51 6.56 4.09
N TYR A 128 10.14 5.40 4.19
CA TYR A 128 10.96 4.96 5.33
C TYR A 128 12.42 5.24 5.01
N ARG A 129 12.85 6.49 5.24
CA ARG A 129 14.18 6.96 4.83
C ARG A 129 15.30 6.13 5.42
N GLU A 130 15.25 5.81 6.71
CA GLU A 130 16.26 5.03 7.42
C GLU A 130 16.39 3.59 6.90
N ALA A 131 15.30 3.03 6.41
CA ALA A 131 15.29 1.70 5.80
C ALA A 131 15.60 1.72 4.29
N GLY A 132 15.65 2.89 3.65
CA GLY A 132 15.75 3.01 2.20
C GLY A 132 14.57 2.35 1.49
N ALA A 133 13.35 2.55 2.01
CA ALA A 133 12.16 1.83 1.55
C ALA A 133 10.98 2.75 1.27
N LEU A 134 10.17 2.36 0.29
CA LEU A 134 8.84 2.90 0.02
C LEU A 134 7.80 1.85 0.39
N GLY A 135 6.98 2.17 1.38
CA GLY A 135 5.80 1.39 1.71
C GLY A 135 4.60 1.86 0.87
N VAL A 136 3.92 0.93 0.25
CA VAL A 136 2.68 1.14 -0.49
C VAL A 136 1.58 0.32 0.17
N VAL A 137 0.62 0.99 0.78
CA VAL A 137 -0.56 0.34 1.38
C VAL A 137 -1.77 0.74 0.55
N SER A 138 -2.42 -0.24 -0.06
CA SER A 138 -3.55 -0.02 -0.96
C SER A 138 -4.78 -0.77 -0.47
N GLY A 139 -5.89 -0.07 -0.34
CA GLY A 139 -7.20 -0.64 -0.04
C GLY A 139 -8.12 -0.51 -1.24
N ALA A 140 -8.84 -1.57 -1.56
CA ALA A 140 -9.86 -1.59 -2.59
C ALA A 140 -11.20 -2.00 -1.99
N CYS A 141 -12.27 -1.28 -2.33
CA CYS A 141 -13.64 -1.61 -1.94
C CYS A 141 -14.53 -1.72 -3.17
N ARG A 142 -15.51 -2.62 -3.08
CA ARG A 142 -16.45 -2.89 -4.18
C ARG A 142 -17.41 -1.71 -4.42
N HIS A 143 -17.74 -0.97 -3.36
CA HIS A 143 -18.69 0.13 -3.45
C HIS A 143 -18.01 1.46 -3.11
N PRO A 144 -18.19 2.52 -3.93
CA PRO A 144 -17.62 3.84 -3.67
C PRO A 144 -17.99 4.45 -2.32
N ARG A 145 -19.16 4.11 -1.77
CA ARG A 145 -19.61 4.54 -0.44
C ARG A 145 -18.68 4.09 0.70
N ASP A 146 -17.96 2.97 0.48
CA ASP A 146 -17.05 2.39 1.48
C ASP A 146 -15.63 2.99 1.39
N LEU A 147 -15.41 3.95 0.47
CA LEU A 147 -14.10 4.53 0.23
C LEU A 147 -13.50 5.22 1.47
N ASN A 148 -14.32 5.93 2.25
CA ASN A 148 -13.84 6.57 3.47
C ASN A 148 -13.47 5.55 4.54
N ALA A 149 -14.25 4.49 4.70
CA ALA A 149 -13.92 3.37 5.60
C ALA A 149 -12.63 2.67 5.15
N THR A 150 -12.47 2.44 3.85
CA THR A 150 -11.25 1.87 3.25
C THR A 150 -10.04 2.76 3.51
N ALA A 151 -10.17 4.07 3.32
CA ALA A 151 -9.10 5.02 3.59
C ALA A 151 -8.70 5.03 5.08
N ALA A 152 -9.68 4.98 5.99
CA ALA A 152 -9.43 4.89 7.43
C ALA A 152 -8.70 3.60 7.82
N LEU A 153 -9.05 2.45 7.22
CA LEU A 153 -8.35 1.18 7.43
C LEU A 153 -6.90 1.25 6.92
N VAL A 154 -6.68 1.77 5.73
CA VAL A 154 -5.34 1.94 5.15
C VAL A 154 -4.49 2.85 6.02
N ALA A 155 -4.99 4.02 6.41
CA ALA A 155 -4.30 4.94 7.30
C ALA A 155 -4.00 4.32 8.67
N GLY A 156 -4.96 3.57 9.22
CA GLY A 156 -4.82 2.86 10.50
C GLY A 156 -3.75 1.76 10.45
N LEU A 157 -3.58 1.07 9.32
CA LEU A 157 -2.50 0.10 9.12
C LEU A 157 -1.15 0.81 9.03
N VAL A 158 -1.06 1.86 8.23
CA VAL A 158 0.17 2.67 8.08
C VAL A 158 0.64 3.21 9.44
N ALA A 159 -0.25 3.76 10.25
CA ALA A 159 0.09 4.26 11.57
C ALA A 159 0.65 3.20 12.54
N ARG A 160 0.49 1.92 12.22
CA ARG A 160 0.89 0.77 13.04
C ARG A 160 1.89 -0.14 12.33
N MET A 161 2.41 0.32 11.20
CA MET A 161 3.40 -0.40 10.40
C MET A 161 4.80 0.09 10.72
N THR A 162 5.72 -0.83 10.85
CA THR A 162 7.16 -0.55 10.93
C THR A 162 7.87 -1.32 9.84
N VAL A 163 8.81 -0.65 9.20
CA VAL A 163 9.67 -1.23 8.16
C VAL A 163 11.11 -1.01 8.56
N THR A 164 11.89 -2.06 8.56
CA THR A 164 13.34 -2.02 8.82
C THR A 164 14.06 -2.79 7.72
N ALA A 165 15.28 -2.40 7.40
CA ALA A 165 16.12 -3.19 6.53
C ALA A 165 16.30 -4.60 7.13
N ALA A 166 16.19 -5.64 6.31
CA ALA A 166 16.57 -6.98 6.74
C ALA A 166 18.09 -6.96 6.97
N ALA A 167 18.53 -7.55 8.10
CA ALA A 167 19.96 -7.72 8.30
C ALA A 167 20.50 -8.55 7.12
N SER A 168 21.25 -7.92 6.24
CA SER A 168 21.88 -8.60 5.10
C SER A 168 22.92 -9.56 5.67
N GLY A 169 22.59 -10.83 5.72
CA GLY A 169 23.52 -11.91 6.05
C GLY A 169 24.52 -12.19 4.93
N ILE A 170 24.68 -11.28 3.98
CA ILE A 170 25.67 -11.37 2.93
C ILE A 170 26.41 -10.03 2.91
N ALA A 171 27.63 -10.03 3.43
CA ALA A 171 28.59 -9.00 3.08
C ALA A 171 28.59 -8.92 1.55
N ALA A 172 28.26 -7.75 1.01
CA ALA A 172 28.37 -7.52 -0.42
C ALA A 172 29.82 -7.85 -0.78
N ALA A 173 30.04 -8.94 -1.52
CA ALA A 173 31.31 -9.21 -2.15
C ALA A 173 31.59 -8.01 -3.05
N ALA A 174 32.63 -7.24 -2.74
CA ALA A 174 33.09 -6.17 -3.59
C ALA A 174 33.30 -6.76 -5.00
N PRO A 175 32.83 -6.08 -6.07
CA PRO A 175 33.02 -6.57 -7.40
C PRO A 175 34.53 -6.65 -7.71
N ALA A 176 35.00 -7.83 -8.09
CA ALA A 176 36.40 -8.20 -8.35
C ALA A 176 36.97 -7.62 -9.65
N TRP A 177 36.76 -6.32 -9.93
CA TRP A 177 37.31 -5.65 -11.12
C TRP A 177 38.12 -4.37 -10.81
N ILE A 178 38.69 -4.31 -9.61
CA ILE A 178 39.71 -3.32 -9.26
C ILE A 178 41.01 -4.11 -9.03
N ASP A 179 41.60 -4.63 -10.08
CA ASP A 179 43.03 -4.96 -10.22
C ASP A 179 43.30 -5.26 -11.69
N GLY A 180 43.80 -4.25 -12.40
CA GLY A 180 44.25 -4.33 -13.76
C GLY A 180 44.83 -3.00 -14.17
#